data_51f165692ed38565483ebdeb49435e16
#
_entry.id   51f165692ed38565483ebdeb49435e16
#
_cell.length_a   1.000
_cell.length_b   1.000
_cell.length_c   1.000
_cell.angle_alpha   90.00
_cell.angle_beta   90.00
_cell.angle_gamma   90.00
#
_symmetry.space_group_name_H-M   'P 1'
#
loop_
_entity.id
_entity.type
_entity.pdbx_description
1 polymer ?
#
loop_
_entity_poly.entity_id
_entity_poly.type
_entity_poly.pdbx_seq_one_letter_code
_entity_poly.pdbx_strand_id
1 'polypeptide(L)'
;LGAGGIDGGMSGICNQLKTWTKPGGYILIGEGYWQRKPHADYLDLLGGSDAQYLDHRGNVQAGLDAGLIPMHATTASSDEWDDYEWKYSRSIERYAGEQPDDPDVPEMLKRIRRWRDAYLKWGRDTLGFAVYLFYRPGQR
;
A
#
# COMPACT_ATOMS: atom_id res chain seq x y z
N LEU A 1 4.70 3.90 -2.38
CA LEU A 1 5.33 4.41 -1.17
C LEU A 1 5.26 3.50 0.04
N GLY A 2 4.89 2.25 -0.11
CA GLY A 2 5.03 1.26 0.94
C GLY A 2 6.46 0.79 1.03
N ALA A 3 6.93 0.42 2.21
CA ALA A 3 8.21 -0.22 2.43
C ALA A 3 8.12 -1.73 2.18
N GLY A 4 7.34 -2.14 1.18
CA GLY A 4 7.03 -3.54 0.87
C GLY A 4 8.22 -4.41 0.49
N GLY A 5 9.41 -3.82 0.32
CA GLY A 5 10.65 -4.57 0.14
C GLY A 5 11.34 -4.97 1.44
N ILE A 6 10.81 -4.57 2.58
CA ILE A 6 11.35 -4.97 3.89
C ILE A 6 10.66 -6.25 4.33
N ASP A 7 11.44 -7.30 4.61
CA ASP A 7 10.93 -8.58 5.04
C ASP A 7 10.19 -8.48 6.39
N GLY A 8 9.13 -9.27 6.53
CA GLY A 8 8.34 -9.32 7.75
C GLY A 8 7.13 -8.38 7.78
N GLY A 9 6.76 -7.77 6.66
CA GLY A 9 5.58 -6.91 6.56
C GLY A 9 5.67 -5.69 7.48
N MET A 10 4.52 -5.24 7.99
CA MET A 10 4.45 -4.05 8.85
C MET A 10 5.29 -4.19 10.12
N SER A 11 5.30 -5.36 10.75
CA SER A 11 6.14 -5.64 11.92
C SER A 11 7.62 -5.50 11.59
N GLY A 12 8.05 -6.06 10.45
CA GLY A 12 9.43 -5.93 9.97
C GLY A 12 9.82 -4.50 9.70
N ILE A 13 8.94 -3.74 9.07
CA ILE A 13 9.14 -2.31 8.79
C ILE A 13 9.32 -1.54 10.10
N CYS A 14 8.43 -1.72 11.07
CA CYS A 14 8.49 -1.03 12.36
C CYS A 14 9.80 -1.34 13.10
N ASN A 15 10.19 -2.61 13.16
CA ASN A 15 11.40 -3.02 13.84
C ASN A 15 12.65 -2.46 13.15
N GLN A 16 12.70 -2.49 11.82
CA GLN A 16 13.84 -2.00 11.05
C GLN A 16 14.00 -0.49 11.18
N LEU A 17 12.92 0.26 11.00
CA LEU A 17 12.96 1.73 11.10
C LEU A 17 13.26 2.20 12.51
N LYS A 18 12.83 1.46 13.53
CA LYS A 18 13.18 1.74 14.91
C LYS A 18 14.70 1.73 15.09
N THR A 19 15.40 0.75 14.50
CA THR A 19 16.87 0.68 14.62
C THR A 19 17.58 1.86 13.97
N TRP A 20 16.96 2.44 12.91
CA TRP A 20 17.52 3.58 12.18
C TRP A 20 17.14 4.94 12.77
N THR A 21 16.26 4.94 13.76
CA THR A 21 15.74 6.17 14.37
C THR A 21 16.31 6.31 15.78
N LYS A 22 16.83 7.46 16.10
CA LYS A 22 17.33 7.74 17.46
C LYS A 22 16.17 7.75 18.46
N PRO A 23 16.41 7.41 19.74
CA PRO A 23 15.43 7.63 20.81
C PRO A 23 14.96 9.09 20.83
N GLY A 24 13.65 9.31 20.95
CA GLY A 24 13.04 10.63 20.85
C GLY A 24 12.72 11.07 19.42
N GLY A 25 13.06 10.26 18.42
CA GLY A 25 12.76 10.56 17.02
C GLY A 25 11.41 10.05 16.57
N TYR A 26 11.03 10.44 15.36
CA TYR A 26 9.74 10.09 14.74
C TYR A 26 9.96 9.21 13.52
N ILE A 27 8.97 8.37 13.24
CA ILE A 27 8.96 7.45 12.11
C ILE A 27 7.66 7.65 11.35
N LEU A 28 7.76 7.81 10.03
CA LEU A 28 6.59 7.93 9.16
C LEU A 28 6.57 6.72 8.22
N ILE A 29 5.47 5.96 8.23
CA ILE A 29 5.32 4.74 7.45
C ILE A 29 4.05 4.83 6.61
N GLY A 30 4.17 4.63 5.28
CA GLY A 30 3.03 4.40 4.40
C GLY A 30 2.88 2.90 4.18
N GLU A 31 1.68 2.35 4.39
CA GLU A 31 1.41 0.93 4.20
C GLU A 31 -0.04 0.66 3.85
N GLY A 32 -0.25 -0.39 3.04
CA GLY A 32 -1.58 -0.89 2.73
C GLY A 32 -2.21 -1.60 3.93
N TYR A 33 -3.52 -1.71 3.90
CA TYR A 33 -4.26 -2.50 4.88
C TYR A 33 -5.55 -3.03 4.27
N TRP A 34 -6.04 -4.15 4.80
CA TRP A 34 -7.32 -4.71 4.37
C TRP A 34 -8.46 -3.97 5.08
N GLN A 35 -9.36 -3.37 4.28
CA GLN A 35 -10.60 -2.78 4.78
C GLN A 35 -11.65 -3.86 5.06
N ARG A 36 -11.55 -4.98 4.33
CA ARG A 36 -12.36 -6.18 4.49
C ARG A 36 -11.58 -7.38 3.96
N LYS A 37 -12.09 -8.58 4.22
CA LYS A 37 -11.47 -9.80 3.70
C LYS A 37 -11.43 -9.75 2.17
N PRO A 38 -10.25 -9.92 1.56
CA PRO A 38 -10.13 -9.88 0.11
C PRO A 38 -10.74 -11.11 -0.56
N HIS A 39 -11.32 -10.90 -1.75
CA HIS A 39 -11.81 -11.97 -2.60
C HIS A 39 -10.62 -12.79 -3.13
N ALA A 40 -10.81 -14.12 -3.26
CA ALA A 40 -9.75 -15.02 -3.72
C ALA A 40 -9.18 -14.62 -5.09
N ASP A 41 -10.04 -14.23 -6.02
CA ASP A 41 -9.61 -13.81 -7.36
C ASP A 41 -8.76 -12.54 -7.34
N TYR A 42 -9.07 -11.63 -6.41
CA TYR A 42 -8.27 -10.42 -6.23
C TYR A 42 -6.89 -10.76 -5.66
N LEU A 43 -6.82 -11.67 -4.69
CA LEU A 43 -5.55 -12.15 -4.15
C LEU A 43 -4.69 -12.81 -5.22
N ASP A 44 -5.30 -13.62 -6.09
CA ASP A 44 -4.60 -14.25 -7.21
C ASP A 44 -4.00 -13.21 -8.16
N LEU A 45 -4.76 -12.15 -8.46
CA LEU A 45 -4.27 -11.06 -9.30
C LEU A 45 -3.09 -10.33 -8.67
N LEU A 46 -3.13 -10.11 -7.35
CA LEU A 46 -2.05 -9.46 -6.62
C LEU A 46 -0.82 -10.37 -6.45
N GLY A 47 -0.97 -11.67 -6.71
CA GLY A 47 0.11 -12.65 -6.53
C GLY A 47 0.48 -12.90 -5.07
N GLY A 48 -0.43 -12.60 -4.16
CA GLY A 48 -0.19 -12.70 -2.73
C GLY A 48 -1.23 -13.52 -1.98
N SER A 49 -1.21 -13.39 -0.67
CA SER A 49 -2.18 -14.00 0.23
C SER A 49 -2.81 -12.90 1.10
N ASP A 50 -3.87 -13.23 1.83
CA ASP A 50 -4.48 -12.32 2.79
C ASP A 50 -3.53 -11.94 3.94
N ALA A 51 -2.48 -12.73 4.16
CA ALA A 51 -1.42 -12.43 5.12
C ALA A 51 -0.46 -11.32 4.66
N GLN A 52 -0.54 -10.90 3.40
CA GLN A 52 0.34 -9.85 2.85
C GLN A 52 0.15 -8.51 3.57
N TYR A 53 -1.08 -8.19 3.94
CA TYR A 53 -1.41 -6.99 4.70
C TYR A 53 -2.18 -7.33 5.96
N LEU A 54 -2.05 -6.47 6.96
CA LEU A 54 -2.89 -6.47 8.15
C LEU A 54 -4.09 -5.55 7.90
N ASP A 55 -5.01 -5.49 8.85
CA ASP A 55 -6.01 -4.42 8.85
C ASP A 55 -5.40 -3.15 9.47
N HIS A 56 -6.17 -2.06 9.49
CA HIS A 56 -5.68 -0.77 9.98
C HIS A 56 -5.25 -0.85 11.45
N ARG A 57 -6.05 -1.49 12.29
CA ARG A 57 -5.73 -1.71 13.70
C ARG A 57 -4.46 -2.56 13.85
N GLY A 58 -4.32 -3.59 13.03
CA GLY A 58 -3.14 -4.46 13.02
C GLY A 58 -1.84 -3.72 12.72
N ASN A 59 -1.89 -2.77 11.79
CA ASN A 59 -0.73 -1.93 11.47
C ASN A 59 -0.30 -1.07 12.67
N VAL A 60 -1.27 -0.49 13.38
CA VAL A 60 -0.99 0.28 14.60
C VAL A 60 -0.43 -0.64 15.69
N GLN A 61 -1.01 -1.83 15.85
CA GLN A 61 -0.56 -2.80 16.84
C GLN A 61 0.88 -3.25 16.56
N ALA A 62 1.26 -3.42 15.29
CA ALA A 62 2.63 -3.75 14.92
C ALA A 62 3.63 -2.71 15.42
N GLY A 63 3.27 -1.43 15.35
CA GLY A 63 4.11 -0.37 15.92
C GLY A 63 4.22 -0.45 17.43
N LEU A 64 3.11 -0.71 18.12
CA LEU A 64 3.09 -0.89 19.57
C LEU A 64 3.95 -2.08 19.99
N ASP A 65 3.83 -3.20 19.28
CA ASP A 65 4.62 -4.41 19.58
C ASP A 65 6.11 -4.19 19.37
N ALA A 66 6.50 -3.29 18.48
CA ALA A 66 7.88 -2.88 18.27
C ALA A 66 8.38 -1.89 19.33
N GLY A 67 7.53 -1.49 20.29
CA GLY A 67 7.87 -0.52 21.32
C GLY A 67 7.77 0.93 20.87
N LEU A 68 7.05 1.19 19.79
CA LEU A 68 6.79 2.54 19.29
C LEU A 68 5.47 3.06 19.84
N ILE A 69 5.30 4.38 19.83
CA ILE A 69 4.07 5.04 20.28
C ILE A 69 3.38 5.61 19.05
N PRO A 70 2.15 5.17 18.74
CA PRO A 70 1.40 5.75 17.63
C PRO A 70 0.93 7.15 17.99
N MET A 71 1.26 8.11 17.14
CA MET A 71 0.93 9.52 17.36
C MET A 71 -0.20 10.00 16.46
N HIS A 72 -0.28 9.46 15.23
CA HIS A 72 -1.30 9.83 14.26
C HIS A 72 -1.34 8.84 13.12
N ALA A 73 -2.50 8.73 12.46
CA ALA A 73 -2.64 8.00 11.23
C ALA A 73 -3.62 8.73 10.31
N THR A 74 -3.33 8.72 9.02
CA THR A 74 -4.19 9.29 7.99
C THR A 74 -4.45 8.22 6.94
N THR A 75 -5.71 7.96 6.62
CA THR A 75 -6.08 7.01 5.57
C THR A 75 -6.38 7.75 4.26
N ALA A 76 -6.02 7.14 3.15
CA ALA A 76 -6.38 7.67 1.84
C ALA A 76 -7.91 7.59 1.65
N SER A 77 -8.52 8.68 1.18
CA SER A 77 -9.93 8.68 0.84
C SER A 77 -10.18 7.92 -0.46
N SER A 78 -11.44 7.56 -0.71
CA SER A 78 -11.83 6.95 -1.98
C SER A 78 -11.51 7.86 -3.18
N ASP A 79 -11.68 9.16 -3.00
CA ASP A 79 -11.37 10.13 -4.07
C ASP A 79 -9.87 10.19 -4.37
N GLU A 80 -9.03 10.17 -3.34
CA GLU A 80 -7.57 10.13 -3.51
C GLU A 80 -7.13 8.84 -4.20
N TRP A 81 -7.69 7.70 -3.81
CA TRP A 81 -7.44 6.40 -4.40
C TRP A 81 -7.87 6.36 -5.87
N ASP A 82 -9.07 6.85 -6.17
CA ASP A 82 -9.61 6.95 -7.53
C ASP A 82 -8.71 7.83 -8.40
N ASP A 83 -8.29 9.00 -7.90
CA ASP A 83 -7.43 9.92 -8.63
C ASP A 83 -6.11 9.25 -9.03
N TYR A 84 -5.50 8.53 -8.12
CA TYR A 84 -4.25 7.79 -8.38
C TYR A 84 -4.46 6.71 -9.45
N GLU A 85 -5.49 5.89 -9.30
CA GLU A 85 -5.75 4.77 -10.22
C GLU A 85 -6.17 5.25 -11.61
N TRP A 86 -7.01 6.27 -11.68
CA TRP A 86 -7.42 6.83 -12.97
C TRP A 86 -6.27 7.52 -13.69
N LYS A 87 -5.42 8.23 -12.99
CA LYS A 87 -4.22 8.84 -13.58
C LYS A 87 -3.31 7.78 -14.18
N TYR A 88 -3.11 6.69 -13.45
CA TYR A 88 -2.27 5.59 -13.90
C TYR A 88 -2.82 4.94 -15.18
N SER A 89 -4.08 4.54 -15.17
CA SER A 89 -4.69 3.91 -16.35
C SER A 89 -4.77 4.86 -17.54
N ARG A 90 -5.13 6.12 -17.30
CA ARG A 90 -5.21 7.14 -18.36
C ARG A 90 -3.85 7.40 -19.01
N SER A 91 -2.77 7.42 -18.23
CA SER A 91 -1.42 7.66 -18.79
C SER A 91 -1.01 6.53 -19.73
N ILE A 92 -1.33 5.29 -19.40
CA ILE A 92 -1.02 4.14 -20.27
C ILE A 92 -1.89 4.16 -21.53
N GLU A 93 -3.20 4.46 -21.40
CA GLU A 93 -4.09 4.57 -22.56
C GLU A 93 -3.64 5.68 -23.50
N ARG A 94 -3.20 6.82 -22.96
CA ARG A 94 -2.68 7.95 -23.74
C ARG A 94 -1.40 7.57 -24.47
N TYR A 95 -0.46 6.95 -23.77
CA TYR A 95 0.78 6.49 -24.37
C TYR A 95 0.50 5.52 -25.53
N ALA A 96 -0.40 4.58 -25.33
CA ALA A 96 -0.77 3.61 -26.37
C ALA A 96 -1.35 4.28 -27.61
N GLY A 97 -2.15 5.32 -27.43
CA GLY A 97 -2.69 6.09 -28.55
C GLY A 97 -1.66 6.94 -29.29
N GLU A 98 -0.67 7.46 -28.57
CA GLU A 98 0.41 8.29 -29.12
C GLU A 98 1.51 7.46 -29.77
N GLN A 99 1.73 6.21 -29.30
CA GLN A 99 2.79 5.33 -29.75
C GLN A 99 2.22 3.96 -30.18
N PRO A 100 1.32 3.93 -31.18
CA PRO A 100 0.62 2.69 -31.54
C PRO A 100 1.54 1.60 -32.12
N ASP A 101 2.72 1.99 -32.61
CA ASP A 101 3.68 1.06 -33.21
C ASP A 101 4.68 0.48 -32.19
N ASP A 102 4.64 0.94 -30.94
CA ASP A 102 5.48 0.37 -29.89
C ASP A 102 5.05 -1.07 -29.64
N PRO A 103 5.97 -2.05 -29.82
CA PRO A 103 5.62 -3.47 -29.69
C PRO A 103 5.17 -3.89 -28.29
N ASP A 104 5.46 -3.08 -27.26
CA ASP A 104 5.04 -3.36 -25.88
C ASP A 104 3.61 -2.93 -25.58
N VAL A 105 3.00 -2.09 -26.43
CA VAL A 105 1.67 -1.51 -26.21
C VAL A 105 0.57 -2.56 -25.99
N PRO A 106 0.44 -3.63 -26.81
CA PRO A 106 -0.64 -4.60 -26.57
C PRO A 106 -0.61 -5.21 -25.17
N GLU A 107 0.57 -5.57 -24.67
CA GLU A 107 0.72 -6.16 -23.35
C GLU A 107 0.50 -5.12 -22.24
N MET A 108 0.98 -3.90 -22.43
CA MET A 108 0.75 -2.79 -21.49
C MET A 108 -0.75 -2.52 -21.32
N LEU A 109 -1.49 -2.47 -22.42
CA LEU A 109 -2.94 -2.24 -22.39
C LEU A 109 -3.67 -3.37 -21.69
N LYS A 110 -3.32 -4.61 -22.00
CA LYS A 110 -3.93 -5.78 -21.37
C LYS A 110 -3.73 -5.73 -19.86
N ARG A 111 -2.52 -5.41 -19.41
CA ARG A 111 -2.17 -5.35 -18.00
C ARG A 111 -2.91 -4.22 -17.27
N ILE A 112 -2.90 -3.02 -17.84
CA ILE A 112 -3.52 -1.87 -17.16
C ILE A 112 -5.05 -1.97 -17.13
N ARG A 113 -5.66 -2.53 -18.19
CA ARG A 113 -7.10 -2.72 -18.23
C ARG A 113 -7.56 -3.79 -17.25
N ARG A 114 -6.78 -4.85 -17.09
CA ARG A 114 -7.03 -5.88 -16.08
C ARG A 114 -6.90 -5.30 -14.67
N TRP A 115 -5.89 -4.48 -14.43
CA TRP A 115 -5.67 -3.82 -13.14
C TRP A 115 -6.80 -2.85 -12.81
N ARG A 116 -7.19 -2.01 -13.76
CA ARG A 116 -8.30 -1.06 -13.59
C ARG A 116 -9.60 -1.78 -13.26
N ASP A 117 -9.91 -2.84 -13.99
CA ASP A 117 -11.11 -3.65 -13.73
C ASP A 117 -11.10 -4.24 -12.32
N ALA A 118 -9.98 -4.80 -11.92
CA ALA A 118 -9.81 -5.37 -10.57
C ALA A 118 -9.93 -4.31 -9.48
N TYR A 119 -9.39 -3.12 -9.70
CA TYR A 119 -9.54 -2.00 -8.78
C TYR A 119 -11.01 -1.62 -8.60
N LEU A 120 -11.73 -1.45 -9.69
CA LEU A 120 -13.15 -1.07 -9.64
C LEU A 120 -14.02 -2.17 -9.04
N LYS A 121 -13.68 -3.42 -9.30
CA LYS A 121 -14.45 -4.58 -8.82
C LYS A 121 -14.17 -4.92 -7.35
N TRP A 122 -12.93 -4.84 -6.92
CA TRP A 122 -12.50 -5.28 -5.60
C TRP A 122 -11.64 -4.27 -4.84
N GLY A 123 -10.59 -3.76 -5.48
CA GLY A 123 -9.54 -3.03 -4.77
C GLY A 123 -10.05 -1.79 -4.05
N ARG A 124 -10.93 -1.06 -4.69
CA ARG A 124 -11.49 0.20 -4.16
C ARG A 124 -12.14 0.03 -2.80
N ASP A 125 -12.82 -1.09 -2.57
CA ASP A 125 -13.54 -1.35 -1.32
C ASP A 125 -12.78 -2.28 -0.37
N THR A 126 -11.68 -2.87 -0.82
CA THR A 126 -10.99 -3.95 -0.09
C THR A 126 -9.64 -3.52 0.43
N LEU A 127 -8.84 -2.83 -0.39
CA LEU A 127 -7.49 -2.43 -0.04
C LEU A 127 -7.46 -0.93 0.26
N GLY A 128 -7.04 -0.58 1.47
CA GLY A 128 -6.79 0.80 1.87
C GLY A 128 -5.31 1.10 1.89
N PHE A 129 -4.99 2.38 2.03
CA PHE A 129 -3.62 2.86 2.24
C PHE A 129 -3.63 3.91 3.34
N ALA A 130 -2.66 3.82 4.24
CA ALA A 130 -2.56 4.74 5.36
C ALA A 130 -1.12 5.18 5.57
N VAL A 131 -0.96 6.36 6.14
CA VAL A 131 0.33 6.87 6.61
C VAL A 131 0.26 6.95 8.12
N TYR A 132 1.23 6.34 8.79
CA TYR A 132 1.31 6.24 10.25
C TYR A 132 2.49 7.05 10.75
N LEU A 133 2.25 7.84 11.78
CA LEU A 133 3.28 8.55 12.51
C LEU A 133 3.49 7.88 13.86
N PHE A 134 4.71 7.40 14.08
CA PHE A 134 5.13 6.79 15.35
C PHE A 134 6.23 7.62 16.00
N TYR A 135 6.31 7.53 17.31
CA TYR A 135 7.36 8.11 18.12
C TYR A 135 8.18 7.01 18.75
N ARG A 136 9.51 7.11 18.65
CA ARG A 136 10.40 6.21 19.38
C ARG A 136 10.67 6.81 20.76
N PRO A 137 10.16 6.21 21.87
CA PRO A 137 10.39 6.77 23.18
C PRO A 137 11.88 6.76 23.52
N GLY A 138 12.31 7.77 24.29
CA GLY A 138 13.66 7.83 24.77
C GLY A 138 13.93 6.76 25.81
N GLN A 139 15.18 6.35 25.93
CA GLN A 139 15.60 5.47 27.00
C GLN A 139 15.63 6.27 28.31
N ARG A 140 15.04 5.69 29.34
CA ARG A 140 15.12 6.24 30.69
C ARG A 140 16.22 5.55 31.46
#